data_4d0cac95426ad65398faedae868d163c
#
_entry.id   4d0cac95426ad65398faedae868d163c
#
_cell.length_a   1.000
_cell.length_b   1.000
_cell.length_c   1.000
_cell.angle_alpha   90.00
_cell.angle_beta   90.00
_cell.angle_gamma   90.00
#
_symmetry.space_group_name_H-M   'P 1'
#
loop_
_entity.id
_entity.type
_entity.pdbx_description
1 polymer ?
#
loop_
_entity_poly.entity_id
_entity_poly.type
_entity_poly.pdbx_seq_one_letter_code
_entity_poly.pdbx_strand_id
1 'polypeptide(L)'
;MTQALAELSRTPDQWQMPIKTPLGQMTLVADEHGLQGAWFEHQAHIPSLSHLRWGPNMHWLCESRKQLAEYFAGRRQQFELPLRPYGGSEFQHKVWQALAQIPFGRFASYAEIARHLGQPQAARAIGMAVGRNPLSIFLPCHRVVGSNGALTGYAGGLDRKVALLQLEGSLL
;
A
#
# COMPACT_ATOMS: atom_id res chain seq x y z
N MET A 1 -26.44 -19.65 -23.08
CA MET A 1 -25.82 -19.97 -21.77
C MET A 1 -24.30 -20.01 -21.80
N THR A 2 -23.60 -19.99 -22.93
CA THR A 2 -22.16 -20.20 -23.04
C THR A 2 -21.32 -18.91 -22.98
N GLN A 3 -21.85 -17.74 -23.30
CA GLN A 3 -21.11 -16.46 -23.25
C GLN A 3 -20.99 -15.87 -21.84
N ALA A 4 -22.04 -15.96 -21.02
CA ALA A 4 -22.03 -15.43 -19.66
C ALA A 4 -21.08 -16.17 -18.70
N LEU A 5 -20.81 -17.47 -18.95
CA LEU A 5 -19.85 -18.26 -18.14
C LEU A 5 -18.39 -18.00 -18.56
N ALA A 6 -18.14 -17.55 -19.77
CA ALA A 6 -16.81 -17.17 -20.25
C ALA A 6 -16.36 -15.79 -19.72
N GLU A 7 -17.30 -14.90 -19.39
CA GLU A 7 -16.99 -13.59 -18.77
C GLU A 7 -16.65 -13.70 -17.28
N LEU A 8 -17.14 -14.74 -16.59
CA LEU A 8 -16.85 -14.97 -15.15
C LEU A 8 -15.46 -15.58 -14.89
N SER A 9 -14.73 -16.01 -15.91
CA SER A 9 -13.40 -16.63 -15.77
C SER A 9 -12.24 -15.75 -16.26
N ARG A 10 -12.48 -14.54 -16.74
CA ARG A 10 -11.41 -13.60 -17.09
C ARG A 10 -10.91 -12.92 -15.83
N THR A 11 -9.65 -13.18 -15.46
CA THR A 11 -8.92 -12.26 -14.60
C THR A 11 -8.98 -10.88 -15.26
N PRO A 12 -9.44 -9.83 -14.55
CA PRO A 12 -9.51 -8.50 -15.14
C PRO A 12 -8.14 -8.10 -15.68
N ASP A 13 -8.13 -7.45 -16.83
CA ASP A 13 -6.91 -6.91 -17.42
C ASP A 13 -6.24 -5.97 -16.41
N GLN A 14 -4.95 -6.14 -16.22
CA GLN A 14 -4.15 -5.34 -15.29
C GLN A 14 -3.18 -4.45 -16.06
N TRP A 15 -3.03 -3.23 -15.60
CA TRP A 15 -2.14 -2.22 -16.19
C TRP A 15 -1.16 -1.72 -15.17
N GLN A 16 0.03 -1.35 -15.64
CA GLN A 16 1.08 -0.75 -14.83
C GLN A 16 1.52 0.60 -15.39
N MET A 17 2.01 1.45 -14.49
CA MET A 17 2.59 2.74 -14.85
C MET A 17 3.67 3.11 -13.83
N PRO A 18 4.94 3.31 -14.24
CA PRO A 18 5.94 3.93 -13.38
C PRO A 18 5.65 5.42 -13.24
N ILE A 19 5.87 5.93 -12.04
CA ILE A 19 5.74 7.34 -11.71
C ILE A 19 6.97 7.81 -10.93
N LYS A 20 7.29 9.10 -11.04
CA LYS A 20 8.32 9.74 -10.22
C LYS A 20 7.67 10.36 -8.98
N THR A 21 8.30 10.18 -7.82
CA THR A 21 7.91 10.83 -6.57
C THR A 21 9.12 11.51 -5.93
N PRO A 22 8.93 12.39 -4.93
CA PRO A 22 10.04 12.97 -4.17
C PRO A 22 10.92 11.94 -3.46
N LEU A 23 10.40 10.71 -3.23
CA LEU A 23 11.11 9.62 -2.56
C LEU A 23 11.63 8.53 -3.52
N GLY A 24 11.64 8.82 -4.81
CA GLY A 24 12.09 7.90 -5.86
C GLY A 24 10.96 7.41 -6.76
N GLN A 25 11.32 6.54 -7.69
CA GLN A 25 10.34 5.98 -8.62
C GLN A 25 9.45 4.95 -7.94
N MET A 26 8.17 4.97 -8.29
CA MET A 26 7.20 3.93 -7.91
C MET A 26 6.57 3.33 -9.15
N THR A 27 6.14 2.08 -9.05
CA THR A 27 5.26 1.45 -10.06
C THR A 27 3.87 1.29 -9.45
N LEU A 28 2.87 1.82 -10.15
CA LEU A 28 1.45 1.66 -9.84
C LEU A 28 0.87 0.54 -10.69
N VAL A 29 0.00 -0.27 -10.10
CA VAL A 29 -0.76 -1.33 -10.79
C VAL A 29 -2.23 -1.20 -10.46
N ALA A 30 -3.08 -1.27 -11.48
CA ALA A 30 -4.53 -1.19 -11.32
C ALA A 30 -5.26 -2.08 -12.33
N ASP A 31 -6.48 -2.42 -12.00
CA ASP A 31 -7.47 -2.96 -12.93
C ASP A 31 -8.64 -1.97 -13.13
N GLU A 32 -9.68 -2.37 -13.82
CA GLU A 32 -10.88 -1.53 -14.04
C GLU A 32 -11.63 -1.21 -12.75
N HIS A 33 -11.38 -1.92 -11.66
CA HIS A 33 -12.08 -1.79 -10.38
C HIS A 33 -11.31 -1.01 -9.32
N GLY A 34 -10.01 -0.78 -9.49
CA GLY A 34 -9.23 0.00 -8.51
C GLY A 34 -7.73 -0.23 -8.54
N LEU A 35 -7.04 0.42 -7.61
CA LEU A 35 -5.61 0.31 -7.41
C LEU A 35 -5.26 -0.99 -6.67
N GLN A 36 -4.34 -1.77 -7.23
CA GLN A 36 -3.94 -3.07 -6.70
C GLN A 36 -2.52 -3.08 -6.14
N GLY A 37 -1.64 -2.22 -6.65
CA GLY A 37 -0.26 -2.17 -6.23
C GLY A 37 0.37 -0.79 -6.37
N ALA A 38 1.29 -0.50 -5.47
CA ALA A 38 2.13 0.69 -5.46
C ALA A 38 3.43 0.35 -4.73
N TRP A 39 4.50 0.16 -5.47
CA TRP A 39 5.80 -0.22 -4.91
C TRP A 39 6.87 0.79 -5.31
N PHE A 40 7.71 1.18 -4.36
CA PHE A 40 8.95 1.86 -4.69
C PHE A 40 9.90 0.94 -5.45
N GLU A 41 10.72 1.49 -6.32
CA GLU A 41 11.82 0.73 -6.93
C GLU A 41 12.72 0.12 -5.85
N HIS A 42 13.19 -1.11 -6.10
CA HIS A 42 14.02 -1.88 -5.17
C HIS A 42 13.37 -2.19 -3.81
N GLN A 43 12.06 -1.99 -3.67
CA GLN A 43 11.32 -2.40 -2.49
C GLN A 43 11.33 -3.92 -2.36
N ALA A 44 11.29 -4.44 -1.13
CA ALA A 44 11.12 -5.87 -0.89
C ALA A 44 9.75 -6.36 -1.35
N HIS A 45 9.69 -7.61 -1.81
CA HIS A 45 8.46 -8.33 -2.15
C HIS A 45 7.65 -7.78 -3.34
N ILE A 46 8.28 -7.08 -4.27
CA ILE A 46 7.61 -6.70 -5.53
C ILE A 46 7.35 -7.98 -6.34
N PRO A 47 6.11 -8.24 -6.78
CA PRO A 47 5.83 -9.37 -7.66
C PRO A 47 6.40 -9.12 -9.06
N SER A 48 6.45 -10.17 -9.90
CA SER A 48 6.78 -9.97 -11.30
C SER A 48 5.66 -9.21 -12.01
N LEU A 49 6.00 -8.07 -12.60
CA LEU A 49 5.08 -7.18 -13.30
C LEU A 49 5.24 -7.21 -14.82
N SER A 50 6.18 -8.02 -15.34
CA SER A 50 6.54 -8.07 -16.76
C SER A 50 5.40 -8.46 -17.71
N HIS A 51 4.39 -9.16 -17.20
CA HIS A 51 3.21 -9.59 -17.94
C HIS A 51 2.09 -8.55 -18.00
N LEU A 52 2.22 -7.45 -17.23
CA LEU A 52 1.18 -6.43 -17.16
C LEU A 52 1.27 -5.46 -18.34
N ARG A 53 0.12 -4.98 -18.77
CA ARG A 53 0.02 -4.00 -19.85
C ARG A 53 0.49 -2.63 -19.39
N TRP A 54 1.06 -1.86 -20.30
CA TRP A 54 1.32 -0.44 -20.11
C TRP A 54 0.02 0.34 -20.21
N GLY A 55 -0.30 1.16 -19.20
CA GLY A 55 -1.59 1.85 -19.13
C GLY A 55 -1.51 3.30 -18.65
N PRO A 56 -0.78 4.21 -19.33
CA PRO A 56 -0.59 5.58 -18.88
C PRO A 56 -1.88 6.41 -18.80
N ASN A 57 -2.91 5.99 -19.49
CA ASN A 57 -4.22 6.67 -19.55
C ASN A 57 -5.33 5.91 -18.80
N MET A 58 -4.98 4.83 -18.11
CA MET A 58 -5.95 4.06 -17.33
C MET A 58 -6.42 4.87 -16.13
N HIS A 59 -7.74 4.96 -15.94
CA HIS A 59 -8.38 5.87 -14.99
C HIS A 59 -7.79 5.80 -13.58
N TRP A 60 -7.74 4.61 -12.99
CA TRP A 60 -7.26 4.46 -11.60
C TRP A 60 -5.76 4.70 -11.45
N LEU A 61 -4.96 4.47 -12.50
CA LEU A 61 -3.54 4.84 -12.49
C LEU A 61 -3.36 6.36 -12.52
N CYS A 62 -4.12 7.05 -13.37
CA CYS A 62 -4.10 8.52 -13.44
C CYS A 62 -4.56 9.16 -12.14
N GLU A 63 -5.65 8.69 -11.57
CA GLU A 63 -6.20 9.21 -10.32
C GLU A 63 -5.27 8.93 -9.14
N SER A 64 -4.67 7.75 -9.07
CA SER A 64 -3.66 7.42 -8.05
C SER A 64 -2.44 8.32 -8.12
N ARG A 65 -1.92 8.56 -9.33
CA ARG A 65 -0.79 9.48 -9.54
C ARG A 65 -1.12 10.89 -9.08
N LYS A 66 -2.32 11.39 -9.42
CA LYS A 66 -2.79 12.72 -9.02
C LYS A 66 -2.88 12.85 -7.51
N GLN A 67 -3.58 11.92 -6.86
CA GLN A 67 -3.76 11.95 -5.40
C GLN A 67 -2.43 11.79 -4.66
N LEU A 68 -1.51 10.99 -5.18
CA LEU A 68 -0.19 10.84 -4.60
C LEU A 68 0.64 12.14 -4.73
N ALA A 69 0.55 12.84 -5.84
CA ALA A 69 1.17 14.15 -6.01
C ALA A 69 0.59 15.20 -5.04
N GLU A 70 -0.70 15.18 -4.81
CA GLU A 70 -1.37 16.04 -3.81
C GLU A 70 -0.91 15.71 -2.38
N TYR A 71 -0.75 14.43 -2.05
CA TYR A 71 -0.23 13.97 -0.77
C TYR A 71 1.20 14.49 -0.52
N PHE A 72 2.10 14.31 -1.47
CA PHE A 72 3.47 14.81 -1.35
C PHE A 72 3.56 16.34 -1.31
N ALA A 73 2.58 17.03 -1.88
CA ALA A 73 2.48 18.49 -1.80
C ALA A 73 1.81 19.00 -0.51
N GLY A 74 1.45 18.11 0.43
CA GLY A 74 0.79 18.46 1.69
C GLY A 74 -0.68 18.91 1.53
N ARG A 75 -1.29 18.68 0.37
CA ARG A 75 -2.68 19.07 0.08
C ARG A 75 -3.70 17.96 0.28
N ARG A 76 -3.25 16.74 0.57
CA ARG A 76 -4.09 15.56 0.75
C ARG A 76 -3.61 14.74 1.95
N GLN A 77 -4.53 14.31 2.79
CA GLN A 77 -4.27 13.46 3.94
C GLN A 77 -4.92 12.07 3.83
N GLN A 78 -5.90 11.92 2.95
CA GLN A 78 -6.64 10.68 2.73
C GLN A 78 -6.76 10.40 1.23
N PHE A 79 -6.65 9.13 0.85
CA PHE A 79 -6.82 8.70 -0.52
C PHE A 79 -8.28 8.26 -0.75
N GLU A 80 -8.88 8.75 -1.81
CA GLU A 80 -10.26 8.45 -2.23
C GLU A 80 -10.22 7.56 -3.48
N LEU A 81 -9.77 6.32 -3.29
CA LEU A 81 -9.57 5.34 -4.35
C LEU A 81 -10.10 3.99 -3.90
N PRO A 82 -10.68 3.19 -4.80
CA PRO A 82 -10.90 1.78 -4.53
C PRO A 82 -9.54 1.08 -4.39
N LEU A 83 -9.19 0.64 -3.19
CA LEU A 83 -7.97 -0.12 -2.92
C LEU A 83 -8.28 -1.62 -2.95
N ARG A 84 -7.60 -2.35 -3.81
CA ARG A 84 -7.77 -3.79 -4.01
C ARG A 84 -6.41 -4.49 -3.95
N PRO A 85 -5.84 -4.67 -2.76
CA PRO A 85 -4.46 -5.15 -2.60
C PRO A 85 -4.17 -6.41 -3.41
N TYR A 86 -3.07 -6.38 -4.18
CA TYR A 86 -2.64 -7.49 -5.02
C TYR A 86 -2.21 -8.70 -4.18
N GLY A 87 -2.80 -9.85 -4.45
CA GLY A 87 -2.46 -11.09 -3.76
C GLY A 87 -2.80 -11.08 -2.26
N GLY A 88 -2.04 -11.83 -1.50
CA GLY A 88 -2.15 -11.89 -0.05
C GLY A 88 -3.10 -12.97 0.48
N SER A 89 -2.84 -13.41 1.72
CA SER A 89 -3.70 -14.31 2.47
C SER A 89 -4.83 -13.54 3.16
N GLU A 90 -5.85 -14.26 3.64
CA GLU A 90 -6.93 -13.66 4.44
C GLU A 90 -6.39 -12.91 5.67
N PHE A 91 -5.39 -13.48 6.35
CA PHE A 91 -4.74 -12.83 7.48
C PHE A 91 -4.05 -11.52 7.07
N GLN A 92 -3.30 -11.52 5.95
CA GLN A 92 -2.67 -10.30 5.44
C GLN A 92 -3.69 -9.23 5.09
N HIS A 93 -4.81 -9.59 4.44
CA HIS A 93 -5.88 -8.64 4.16
C HIS A 93 -6.48 -8.02 5.43
N LYS A 94 -6.68 -8.80 6.51
CA LYS A 94 -7.14 -8.27 7.81
C LYS A 94 -6.14 -7.27 8.39
N VAL A 95 -4.84 -7.55 8.29
CA VAL A 95 -3.79 -6.62 8.73
C VAL A 95 -3.81 -5.35 7.88
N TRP A 96 -3.89 -5.46 6.56
CA TRP A 96 -3.91 -4.31 5.67
C TRP A 96 -5.16 -3.43 5.85
N GLN A 97 -6.31 -4.02 6.15
CA GLN A 97 -7.52 -3.27 6.55
C GLN A 97 -7.30 -2.50 7.86
N ALA A 98 -6.59 -3.08 8.83
CA ALA A 98 -6.23 -2.38 10.07
C ALA A 98 -5.27 -1.21 9.81
N LEU A 99 -4.32 -1.36 8.87
CA LEU A 99 -3.44 -0.25 8.47
C LEU A 99 -4.23 0.95 7.96
N ALA A 100 -5.27 0.72 7.17
CA ALA A 100 -6.11 1.77 6.61
C ALA A 100 -6.81 2.64 7.68
N GLN A 101 -6.92 2.14 8.92
CA GLN A 101 -7.52 2.87 10.04
C GLN A 101 -6.53 3.79 10.77
N ILE A 102 -5.23 3.71 10.49
CA ILE A 102 -4.23 4.57 11.15
C ILE A 102 -4.27 5.96 10.49
N PRO A 103 -4.69 7.02 11.21
CA PRO A 103 -4.86 8.34 10.62
C PRO A 103 -3.54 8.98 10.18
N PHE A 104 -3.63 9.92 9.25
CA PHE A 104 -2.53 10.82 8.88
C PHE A 104 -1.96 11.53 10.13
N GLY A 105 -0.63 11.60 10.24
CA GLY A 105 0.04 12.21 11.38
C GLY A 105 0.01 11.38 12.67
N ARG A 106 -0.44 10.13 12.59
CA ARG A 106 -0.46 9.19 13.72
C ARG A 106 0.34 7.93 13.37
N PHE A 107 0.72 7.19 14.38
CA PHE A 107 1.33 5.87 14.23
C PHE A 107 0.72 4.88 15.22
N ALA A 108 0.86 3.60 14.95
CA ALA A 108 0.46 2.50 15.81
C ALA A 108 1.61 1.50 15.94
N SER A 109 1.69 0.81 17.06
CA SER A 109 2.65 -0.29 17.23
C SER A 109 2.10 -1.60 16.65
N TYR A 110 3.00 -2.52 16.31
CA TYR A 110 2.61 -3.89 15.91
C TYR A 110 1.74 -4.56 16.98
N ALA A 111 2.03 -4.32 18.27
CA ALA A 111 1.26 -4.85 19.38
C ALA A 111 -0.16 -4.28 19.47
N GLU A 112 -0.33 -2.99 19.15
CA GLU A 112 -1.66 -2.36 19.09
C GLU A 112 -2.51 -2.94 17.97
N ILE A 113 -1.92 -3.14 16.78
CA ILE A 113 -2.60 -3.80 15.65
C ILE A 113 -2.98 -5.23 16.04
N ALA A 114 -2.07 -5.99 16.66
CA ALA A 114 -2.34 -7.37 17.12
C ALA A 114 -3.50 -7.44 18.11
N ARG A 115 -3.55 -6.53 19.08
CA ARG A 115 -4.67 -6.41 20.03
C ARG A 115 -5.99 -6.05 19.35
N HIS A 116 -5.94 -5.09 18.41
CA HIS A 116 -7.12 -4.69 17.65
C HIS A 116 -7.72 -5.86 16.84
N LEU A 117 -6.87 -6.73 16.31
CA LEU A 117 -7.29 -7.93 15.58
C LEU A 117 -7.65 -9.11 16.49
N GLY A 118 -7.64 -8.93 17.82
CA GLY A 118 -7.94 -9.99 18.78
C GLY A 118 -6.86 -11.09 18.86
N GLN A 119 -5.64 -10.78 18.40
CA GLN A 119 -4.51 -11.73 18.36
C GLN A 119 -3.25 -11.14 19.03
N PRO A 120 -3.28 -10.85 20.34
CA PRO A 120 -2.22 -10.10 21.02
C PRO A 120 -0.84 -10.79 20.97
N GLN A 121 -0.78 -12.10 20.74
CA GLN A 121 0.45 -12.87 20.59
C GLN A 121 1.03 -12.83 19.16
N ALA A 122 0.31 -12.26 18.20
CA ALA A 122 0.64 -12.32 16.79
C ALA A 122 1.52 -11.14 16.28
N ALA A 123 2.14 -10.36 17.16
CA ALA A 123 2.90 -9.15 16.77
C ALA A 123 3.96 -9.42 15.68
N ARG A 124 4.65 -10.57 15.75
CA ARG A 124 5.64 -10.97 14.72
C ARG A 124 4.97 -11.28 13.38
N ALA A 125 3.86 -12.02 13.38
CA ALA A 125 3.11 -12.32 12.16
C ALA A 125 2.49 -11.05 11.56
N ILE A 126 2.02 -10.12 12.40
CA ILE A 126 1.58 -8.78 11.98
C ILE A 126 2.74 -8.04 11.27
N GLY A 127 3.93 -8.02 11.85
CA GLY A 127 5.10 -7.39 11.25
C GLY A 127 5.43 -7.96 9.86
N MET A 128 5.34 -9.27 9.69
CA MET A 128 5.53 -9.92 8.39
C MET A 128 4.45 -9.51 7.37
N ALA A 129 3.18 -9.45 7.80
CA ALA A 129 2.08 -9.03 6.94
C ALA A 129 2.17 -7.54 6.54
N VAL A 130 2.57 -6.67 7.48
CA VAL A 130 2.85 -5.24 7.22
C VAL A 130 3.96 -5.10 6.18
N GLY A 131 5.04 -5.86 6.30
CA GLY A 131 6.15 -5.85 5.35
C GLY A 131 5.79 -6.32 3.94
N ARG A 132 4.69 -7.04 3.77
CA ARG A 132 4.18 -7.53 2.48
C ARG A 132 3.05 -6.68 1.89
N ASN A 133 2.74 -5.53 2.50
CA ASN A 133 1.76 -4.58 1.97
C ASN A 133 2.08 -4.22 0.51
N PRO A 134 1.17 -4.48 -0.45
CA PRO A 134 1.40 -4.18 -1.86
C PRO A 134 1.09 -2.73 -2.23
N LEU A 135 0.55 -1.91 -1.32
CA LEU A 135 0.06 -0.57 -1.58
C LEU A 135 0.79 0.48 -0.71
N SER A 136 2.10 0.59 -0.88
CA SER A 136 2.93 1.56 -0.15
C SER A 136 2.34 2.96 -0.22
N ILE A 137 2.29 3.65 0.92
CA ILE A 137 1.66 4.97 1.15
C ILE A 137 0.13 4.90 1.18
N PHE A 138 -0.53 4.32 0.19
CA PHE A 138 -2.00 4.21 0.15
C PHE A 138 -2.56 3.40 1.32
N LEU A 139 -1.91 2.29 1.67
CA LEU A 139 -2.08 1.61 2.95
C LEU A 139 -0.86 1.94 3.81
N PRO A 140 -1.04 2.68 4.91
CA PRO A 140 0.06 3.39 5.56
C PRO A 140 0.93 2.49 6.45
N CYS A 141 1.61 1.48 5.88
CA CYS A 141 2.53 0.63 6.62
C CYS A 141 3.72 1.41 7.22
N HIS A 142 4.05 2.59 6.68
CA HIS A 142 5.05 3.50 7.27
C HIS A 142 4.63 4.06 8.64
N ARG A 143 3.34 4.05 8.98
CA ARG A 143 2.80 4.48 10.29
C ARG A 143 2.90 3.40 11.38
N VAL A 144 3.45 2.23 11.08
CA VAL A 144 3.62 1.15 12.06
C VAL A 144 5.03 1.19 12.64
N VAL A 145 5.13 1.20 13.98
CA VAL A 145 6.38 1.31 14.73
C VAL A 145 6.51 0.19 15.76
N GLY A 146 7.70 0.02 16.33
CA GLY A 146 7.89 -0.87 17.47
C GLY A 146 7.14 -0.39 18.71
N SER A 147 6.93 -1.27 19.70
CA SER A 147 6.20 -0.96 20.94
C SER A 147 6.86 0.15 21.78
N ASN A 148 8.16 0.36 21.61
CA ASN A 148 8.94 1.45 22.22
C ASN A 148 9.03 2.70 21.33
N GLY A 149 8.25 2.78 20.24
CA GLY A 149 8.33 3.86 19.25
C GLY A 149 9.49 3.73 18.26
N ALA A 150 10.27 2.66 18.30
CA ALA A 150 11.40 2.46 17.40
C ALA A 150 10.93 2.32 15.94
N LEU A 151 11.64 2.99 15.04
CA LEU A 151 11.43 2.85 13.60
C LEU A 151 12.10 1.55 13.13
N THR A 152 11.34 0.48 13.14
CA THR A 152 11.80 -0.84 12.72
C THR A 152 11.19 -1.19 11.38
N GLY A 153 11.97 -1.76 10.48
CA GLY A 153 11.56 -2.34 9.22
C GLY A 153 10.59 -1.50 8.37
N TYR A 154 10.89 -1.37 7.11
CA TYR A 154 9.99 -0.84 6.10
C TYR A 154 10.41 -1.44 4.75
N ALA A 155 9.48 -2.02 4.02
CA ALA A 155 9.80 -2.66 2.75
C ALA A 155 10.38 -1.69 1.72
N GLY A 156 9.99 -0.43 1.77
CA GLY A 156 10.54 0.67 0.97
C GLY A 156 11.83 1.29 1.50
N GLY A 157 12.36 0.81 2.62
CA GLY A 157 13.57 1.35 3.28
C GLY A 157 13.28 2.38 4.37
N LEU A 158 14.08 2.37 5.44
CA LEU A 158 13.88 3.25 6.61
C LEU A 158 13.96 4.74 6.29
N ASP A 159 14.79 5.15 5.35
CA ASP A 159 14.91 6.55 4.94
C ASP A 159 13.58 7.08 4.40
N ARG A 160 12.89 6.29 3.58
CA ARG A 160 11.55 6.62 3.07
C ARG A 160 10.52 6.64 4.19
N LYS A 161 10.58 5.71 5.14
CA LYS A 161 9.69 5.70 6.31
C LYS A 161 9.83 6.98 7.13
N VAL A 162 11.05 7.38 7.44
CA VAL A 162 11.34 8.63 8.15
C VAL A 162 10.79 9.82 7.38
N ALA A 163 11.08 9.93 6.07
CA ALA A 163 10.61 11.03 5.24
C ALA A 163 9.09 11.13 5.18
N LEU A 164 8.37 9.99 5.10
CA LEU A 164 6.90 9.96 5.10
C LEU A 164 6.34 10.41 6.47
N LEU A 165 6.90 9.94 7.57
CA LEU A 165 6.47 10.34 8.91
C LEU A 165 6.76 11.82 9.19
N GLN A 166 7.87 12.37 8.68
CA GLN A 166 8.17 13.81 8.74
C GLN A 166 7.19 14.61 7.89
N LEU A 167 6.89 14.18 6.66
CA LEU A 167 5.89 14.80 5.79
C LEU A 167 4.52 14.89 6.48
N GLU A 168 4.16 13.85 7.25
CA GLU A 168 2.90 13.78 8.00
C GLU A 168 2.93 14.51 9.34
N GLY A 169 4.08 15.05 9.75
CA GLY A 169 4.24 15.72 11.04
C GLY A 169 4.25 14.79 12.26
N SER A 170 4.44 13.48 12.04
CA SER A 170 4.54 12.50 13.14
C SER A 170 5.95 12.43 13.74
N LEU A 171 6.96 12.88 13.00
CA LEU A 171 8.34 13.06 13.42
C LEU A 171 8.78 14.51 13.17
N LEU A 172 9.62 15.02 14.05
CA LEU A 172 10.27 16.32 13.93
C LEU A 172 11.55 16.24 13.08
#